data_adb98018335187cb3d1a3e81a4e13984
#
_entry.id   adb98018335187cb3d1a3e81a4e13984
#
_cell.length_a   1.000
_cell.length_b   1.000
_cell.length_c   1.000
_cell.angle_alpha   90.00
_cell.angle_beta   90.00
_cell.angle_gamma   90.00
#
_symmetry.space_group_name_H-M   'P 1'
#
loop_
_entity.id
_entity.type
_entity.pdbx_description
1 polymer ?
#
loop_
_entity_poly.entity_id
_entity_poly.type
_entity_poly.pdbx_seq_one_letter_code
_entity_poly.pdbx_strand_id
1 'polypeptide(L)'
;MGDDTEAARARKEVQAMYDAILKDGWDGDWFVRAYDAYSHKVGSRECREGQIYIEPQGFCVLAGVGVKEGLAEKALNSVKERLDTKYGVMILQPAYTEYHLELGEVSSYPPGYKENAGIFCHNNPWVSIAETVLGRGDRAFEIYRKTCPAYIEDISEIHRTEPYVYSQMVAGKDAKFYGEAKNSWLTGTAAWTFVNISQYILGVYPTHQGLSVDPCIPKGFGDFSITRKFREGIYHIQVKNPQNVEKGVVSMTVDGKAVDGHIIPYEKGKEEYNVVITLSLIHISEPTRLALI
;
A
#
# COMPACT_ATOMS: atom_id res chain seq x y z
N MET A 1 -4.15 11.94 -24.71
CA MET A 1 -4.29 11.13 -25.92
C MET A 1 -5.59 11.44 -26.66
N GLY A 2 -6.65 11.88 -26.01
CA GLY A 2 -7.86 12.39 -26.69
C GLY A 2 -8.78 11.33 -27.33
N ASP A 3 -8.66 10.06 -26.93
CA ASP A 3 -9.59 9.03 -27.38
C ASP A 3 -10.70 8.82 -26.33
N ASP A 4 -11.78 9.60 -26.48
CA ASP A 4 -12.92 9.58 -25.56
C ASP A 4 -13.71 8.26 -25.63
N THR A 5 -13.69 7.57 -26.76
CA THR A 5 -14.37 6.28 -26.96
C THR A 5 -13.70 5.20 -26.12
N GLU A 6 -12.36 5.08 -26.23
CA GLU A 6 -11.58 4.13 -25.45
C GLU A 6 -11.62 4.46 -23.94
N ALA A 7 -11.59 5.74 -23.59
CA ALA A 7 -11.74 6.15 -22.20
C ALA A 7 -13.11 5.76 -21.62
N ALA A 8 -14.20 5.93 -22.40
CA ALA A 8 -15.55 5.51 -21.98
C ALA A 8 -15.65 3.99 -21.85
N ARG A 9 -15.05 3.23 -22.79
CA ARG A 9 -15.00 1.76 -22.72
C ARG A 9 -14.24 1.31 -21.46
N ALA A 10 -13.06 1.86 -21.22
CA ALA A 10 -12.25 1.52 -20.05
C ALA A 10 -13.00 1.80 -18.72
N ARG A 11 -13.68 2.94 -18.60
CA ARG A 11 -14.49 3.24 -17.40
C ARG A 11 -15.64 2.25 -17.20
N LYS A 12 -16.28 1.80 -18.27
CA LYS A 12 -17.34 0.78 -18.20
C LYS A 12 -16.79 -0.56 -17.68
N GLU A 13 -15.62 -0.99 -18.18
CA GLU A 13 -14.97 -2.22 -17.72
C GLU A 13 -14.53 -2.12 -16.26
N VAL A 14 -13.95 -0.98 -15.84
CA VAL A 14 -13.60 -0.73 -14.44
C VAL A 14 -14.82 -0.85 -13.53
N GLN A 15 -15.96 -0.26 -13.93
CA GLN A 15 -17.20 -0.36 -13.14
C GLN A 15 -17.70 -1.81 -13.06
N ALA A 16 -17.67 -2.54 -14.16
CA ALA A 16 -18.08 -3.95 -14.19
C ALA A 16 -17.20 -4.83 -13.27
N MET A 17 -15.87 -4.60 -13.28
CA MET A 17 -14.95 -5.29 -12.37
C MET A 17 -15.20 -4.91 -10.91
N TYR A 18 -15.43 -3.62 -10.63
CA TYR A 18 -15.75 -3.13 -9.30
C TYR A 18 -17.01 -3.83 -8.72
N ASP A 19 -18.07 -3.86 -9.51
CA ASP A 19 -19.35 -4.48 -9.12
C ASP A 19 -19.19 -5.99 -8.88
N ALA A 20 -18.43 -6.67 -9.75
CA ALA A 20 -18.15 -8.09 -9.61
C ALA A 20 -17.33 -8.41 -8.33
N ILE A 21 -16.33 -7.60 -8.01
CA ILE A 21 -15.54 -7.79 -6.79
C ILE A 21 -16.41 -7.60 -5.55
N LEU A 22 -17.25 -6.57 -5.52
CA LEU A 22 -18.17 -6.36 -4.38
C LEU A 22 -19.16 -7.48 -4.22
N LYS A 23 -19.68 -8.01 -5.32
CA LYS A 23 -20.71 -9.04 -5.32
C LYS A 23 -20.15 -10.42 -4.97
N ASP A 24 -19.09 -10.83 -5.67
CA ASP A 24 -18.61 -12.20 -5.66
C ASP A 24 -17.24 -12.35 -4.95
N GLY A 25 -16.50 -11.26 -4.82
CA GLY A 25 -15.16 -11.23 -4.20
C GLY A 25 -15.13 -10.89 -2.70
N TRP A 26 -16.28 -10.61 -2.06
CA TRP A 26 -16.33 -10.26 -0.64
C TRP A 26 -16.76 -11.44 0.24
N ASP A 27 -16.01 -11.72 1.31
CA ASP A 27 -16.23 -12.86 2.22
C ASP A 27 -16.69 -12.44 3.63
N GLY A 28 -17.30 -11.24 3.73
CA GLY A 28 -17.85 -10.71 4.99
C GLY A 28 -16.89 -9.85 5.80
N ASP A 29 -15.59 -10.18 5.88
CA ASP A 29 -14.58 -9.42 6.60
C ASP A 29 -13.33 -9.11 5.77
N TRP A 30 -13.16 -9.78 4.61
CA TRP A 30 -12.05 -9.57 3.67
C TRP A 30 -12.40 -9.98 2.25
N PHE A 31 -11.56 -9.62 1.27
CA PHE A 31 -11.70 -10.02 -0.13
C PHE A 31 -11.09 -11.41 -0.35
N VAL A 32 -11.80 -12.27 -1.06
CA VAL A 32 -11.30 -13.60 -1.45
C VAL A 32 -10.13 -13.46 -2.42
N ARG A 33 -9.25 -14.46 -2.44
CA ARG A 33 -8.06 -14.47 -3.30
C ARG A 33 -8.40 -14.81 -4.75
N ALA A 34 -9.19 -15.84 -4.94
CA ALA A 34 -9.57 -16.37 -6.24
C ALA A 34 -10.71 -17.38 -6.12
N TYR A 35 -11.14 -17.89 -7.27
CA TYR A 35 -11.93 -19.12 -7.38
C TYR A 35 -11.12 -20.14 -8.18
N ASP A 36 -11.16 -21.40 -7.78
CA ASP A 36 -10.54 -22.50 -8.53
C ASP A 36 -11.37 -22.90 -9.77
N ALA A 37 -10.89 -23.89 -10.52
CA ALA A 37 -11.57 -24.39 -11.73
C ALA A 37 -12.95 -25.02 -11.43
N TYR A 38 -13.25 -25.34 -10.21
CA TYR A 38 -14.51 -25.92 -9.73
C TYR A 38 -15.40 -24.89 -9.02
N SER A 39 -15.04 -23.62 -9.08
CA SER A 39 -15.72 -22.51 -8.41
C SER A 39 -15.67 -22.56 -6.87
N HIS A 40 -14.71 -23.25 -6.29
CA HIS A 40 -14.45 -23.16 -4.87
C HIS A 40 -13.64 -21.88 -4.57
N LYS A 41 -13.97 -21.24 -3.48
CA LYS A 41 -13.25 -20.05 -3.03
C LYS A 41 -11.83 -20.40 -2.54
N VAL A 42 -10.86 -19.56 -2.89
CA VAL A 42 -9.50 -19.54 -2.34
C VAL A 42 -9.34 -18.24 -1.56
N GLY A 43 -8.90 -18.30 -0.32
CA GLY A 43 -8.81 -17.11 0.53
C GLY A 43 -10.13 -16.72 1.19
N SER A 44 -10.92 -17.70 1.59
CA SER A 44 -12.21 -17.55 2.25
C SER A 44 -12.20 -18.17 3.65
N ARG A 45 -13.05 -17.66 4.53
CA ARG A 45 -13.32 -18.29 5.84
C ARG A 45 -13.83 -19.73 5.74
N GLU A 46 -14.36 -20.11 4.58
CA GLU A 46 -14.83 -21.46 4.30
C GLU A 46 -13.68 -22.44 4.12
N CYS A 47 -12.47 -21.94 3.81
CA CYS A 47 -11.28 -22.76 3.65
C CYS A 47 -10.74 -23.24 5.01
N ARG A 48 -10.21 -24.46 5.06
CA ARG A 48 -9.51 -24.96 6.25
C ARG A 48 -8.16 -24.24 6.46
N GLU A 49 -7.43 -24.02 5.39
CA GLU A 49 -6.12 -23.37 5.31
C GLU A 49 -6.17 -22.23 4.28
N GLY A 50 -5.25 -21.30 4.31
CA GLY A 50 -5.25 -20.18 3.38
C GLY A 50 -6.54 -19.36 3.37
N GLN A 51 -7.08 -19.02 4.55
CA GLN A 51 -8.36 -18.32 4.68
C GLN A 51 -8.29 -16.87 4.24
N ILE A 52 -7.18 -16.18 4.53
CA ILE A 52 -6.96 -14.78 4.17
C ILE A 52 -5.60 -14.62 3.50
N TYR A 53 -5.57 -13.84 2.44
CA TYR A 53 -4.37 -13.48 1.68
C TYR A 53 -4.19 -11.96 1.66
N ILE A 54 -2.94 -11.50 1.71
CA ILE A 54 -2.59 -10.07 1.76
C ILE A 54 -2.90 -9.34 0.43
N GLU A 55 -2.70 -10.00 -0.72
CA GLU A 55 -2.74 -9.36 -2.04
C GLU A 55 -4.10 -8.74 -2.36
N PRO A 56 -5.24 -9.47 -2.24
CA PRO A 56 -6.52 -8.88 -2.56
C PRO A 56 -6.89 -7.73 -1.62
N GLN A 57 -6.47 -7.78 -0.34
CA GLN A 57 -6.73 -6.70 0.60
C GLN A 57 -5.99 -5.42 0.18
N GLY A 58 -4.70 -5.54 -0.13
CA GLY A 58 -3.90 -4.42 -0.60
C GLY A 58 -4.45 -3.83 -1.91
N PHE A 59 -4.57 -4.66 -2.95
CA PHE A 59 -4.94 -4.17 -4.29
C PHE A 59 -6.38 -3.70 -4.42
N CYS A 60 -7.36 -4.34 -3.78
CA CYS A 60 -8.73 -3.86 -3.80
C CYS A 60 -8.83 -2.45 -3.20
N VAL A 61 -8.18 -2.22 -2.05
CA VAL A 61 -8.19 -0.89 -1.41
C VAL A 61 -7.41 0.14 -2.23
N LEU A 62 -6.25 -0.23 -2.79
CA LEU A 62 -5.51 0.63 -3.73
C LEU A 62 -6.37 1.08 -4.91
N ALA A 63 -7.19 0.17 -5.45
CA ALA A 63 -8.11 0.44 -6.54
C ALA A 63 -9.40 1.17 -6.09
N GLY A 64 -9.53 1.49 -4.81
CA GLY A 64 -10.71 2.14 -4.23
C GLY A 64 -11.91 1.23 -4.00
N VAL A 65 -11.76 -0.08 -4.21
CA VAL A 65 -12.84 -1.07 -4.02
C VAL A 65 -13.17 -1.19 -2.54
N GLY A 66 -14.45 -1.05 -2.22
CA GLY A 66 -14.96 -1.17 -0.86
C GLY A 66 -14.68 0.02 0.07
N VAL A 67 -14.04 1.09 -0.43
CA VAL A 67 -13.74 2.29 0.39
C VAL A 67 -15.04 3.00 0.78
N LYS A 68 -15.92 3.24 -0.18
CA LYS A 68 -17.20 3.91 0.06
C LYS A 68 -18.17 3.09 0.91
N GLU A 69 -18.08 1.77 0.78
CA GLU A 69 -18.94 0.81 1.48
C GLU A 69 -18.41 0.47 2.89
N GLY A 70 -17.24 0.98 3.30
CA GLY A 70 -16.59 0.65 4.56
C GLY A 70 -15.97 -0.76 4.60
N LEU A 71 -15.95 -1.47 3.47
CA LEU A 71 -15.40 -2.82 3.36
C LEU A 71 -13.88 -2.81 3.39
N ALA A 72 -13.26 -1.80 2.79
CA ALA A 72 -11.81 -1.59 2.81
C ALA A 72 -11.27 -1.51 4.25
N GLU A 73 -11.98 -0.81 5.13
CA GLU A 73 -11.63 -0.71 6.54
C GLU A 73 -11.67 -2.08 7.24
N LYS A 74 -12.74 -2.86 7.01
CA LYS A 74 -12.86 -4.22 7.56
C LYS A 74 -11.75 -5.13 7.06
N ALA A 75 -11.46 -5.08 5.75
CA ALA A 75 -10.41 -5.88 5.14
C ALA A 75 -9.03 -5.59 5.75
N LEU A 76 -8.65 -4.31 5.90
CA LEU A 76 -7.37 -3.94 6.50
C LEU A 76 -7.31 -4.23 8.01
N ASN A 77 -8.43 -4.14 8.72
CA ASN A 77 -8.51 -4.59 10.11
C ASN A 77 -8.30 -6.10 10.23
N SER A 78 -8.88 -6.90 9.32
CA SER A 78 -8.65 -8.35 9.25
C SER A 78 -7.18 -8.69 8.95
N VAL A 79 -6.52 -7.92 8.06
CA VAL A 79 -5.07 -8.05 7.83
C VAL A 79 -4.29 -7.78 9.11
N LYS A 80 -4.60 -6.69 9.82
CA LYS A 80 -3.94 -6.34 11.08
C LYS A 80 -4.12 -7.43 12.14
N GLU A 81 -5.33 -7.95 12.29
CA GLU A 81 -5.65 -8.97 13.30
C GLU A 81 -5.00 -10.32 12.98
N ARG A 82 -5.03 -10.74 11.73
CA ARG A 82 -4.70 -12.11 11.35
C ARG A 82 -3.32 -12.30 10.76
N LEU A 83 -2.83 -11.32 10.01
CA LEU A 83 -1.57 -11.45 9.25
C LEU A 83 -0.42 -10.65 9.83
N ASP A 84 -0.70 -9.66 10.71
CA ASP A 84 0.36 -8.81 11.23
C ASP A 84 1.26 -9.53 12.22
N THR A 85 2.55 -9.22 12.14
CA THR A 85 3.58 -9.72 13.05
C THR A 85 4.56 -8.61 13.40
N LYS A 86 5.45 -8.87 14.33
CA LYS A 86 6.51 -7.91 14.68
C LYS A 86 7.56 -7.70 13.56
N TYR A 87 7.64 -8.61 12.58
CA TYR A 87 8.62 -8.57 11.49
C TYR A 87 8.04 -8.21 10.12
N GLY A 88 6.74 -7.96 10.06
CA GLY A 88 6.00 -7.62 8.84
C GLY A 88 4.66 -8.33 8.78
N VAL A 89 3.97 -8.18 7.66
CA VAL A 89 2.65 -8.78 7.41
C VAL A 89 2.84 -10.06 6.61
N MET A 90 2.31 -11.18 7.13
CA MET A 90 2.36 -12.48 6.45
C MET A 90 1.49 -12.48 5.20
N ILE A 91 1.90 -13.28 4.20
CA ILE A 91 1.19 -13.34 2.93
C ILE A 91 -0.19 -13.98 3.04
N LEU A 92 -0.34 -14.99 3.87
CA LEU A 92 -1.60 -15.70 4.11
C LEU A 92 -1.65 -16.34 5.51
N GLN A 93 -2.86 -16.78 5.93
CA GLN A 93 -3.08 -17.58 7.12
C GLN A 93 -4.43 -18.33 7.05
N PRO A 94 -4.56 -19.53 7.69
CA PRO A 94 -3.49 -20.41 8.20
C PRO A 94 -2.55 -20.91 7.09
N ALA A 95 -1.33 -21.31 7.46
CA ALA A 95 -0.41 -21.96 6.54
C ALA A 95 -0.96 -23.26 6.02
N TYR A 96 -0.58 -23.65 4.79
CA TYR A 96 -0.84 -24.98 4.24
C TYR A 96 0.09 -25.99 4.89
N THR A 97 -0.48 -27.07 5.39
CA THR A 97 0.25 -28.18 6.04
C THR A 97 0.41 -29.40 5.16
N GLU A 98 -0.33 -29.45 4.04
CA GLU A 98 -0.28 -30.50 3.02
C GLU A 98 -0.29 -29.88 1.62
N TYR A 99 0.15 -30.67 0.63
CA TYR A 99 0.17 -30.22 -0.76
C TYR A 99 -1.22 -30.30 -1.38
N HIS A 100 -1.67 -29.20 -1.98
CA HIS A 100 -2.93 -29.06 -2.69
C HIS A 100 -2.67 -28.90 -4.19
N LEU A 101 -2.99 -29.93 -4.98
CA LEU A 101 -2.74 -29.93 -6.42
C LEU A 101 -3.40 -28.76 -7.15
N GLU A 102 -4.61 -28.40 -6.73
CA GLU A 102 -5.40 -27.29 -7.29
C GLU A 102 -4.83 -25.91 -6.99
N LEU A 103 -4.00 -25.77 -5.97
CA LEU A 103 -3.35 -24.52 -5.56
C LEU A 103 -1.90 -24.43 -6.06
N GLY A 104 -1.30 -25.56 -6.42
CA GLY A 104 0.07 -25.61 -6.93
C GLY A 104 1.13 -25.22 -5.91
N GLU A 105 2.16 -24.49 -6.36
CA GLU A 105 3.37 -24.23 -5.57
C GLU A 105 3.16 -23.57 -4.22
N VAL A 106 2.13 -22.74 -4.05
CA VAL A 106 1.87 -22.06 -2.77
C VAL A 106 1.77 -23.03 -1.60
N SER A 107 1.21 -24.22 -1.83
CA SER A 107 1.06 -25.27 -0.81
C SER A 107 2.26 -26.24 -0.73
N SER A 108 3.26 -26.09 -1.59
CA SER A 108 4.46 -26.94 -1.58
C SER A 108 5.57 -26.44 -0.65
N TYR A 109 5.57 -25.15 -0.31
CA TYR A 109 6.55 -24.59 0.60
C TYR A 109 6.25 -24.98 2.04
N PRO A 110 7.29 -25.15 2.88
CA PRO A 110 7.08 -25.38 4.30
C PRO A 110 6.30 -24.23 4.95
N PRO A 111 5.45 -24.50 5.97
CA PRO A 111 4.74 -23.46 6.71
C PRO A 111 5.67 -22.34 7.22
N GLY A 112 5.27 -21.10 6.98
CA GLY A 112 6.03 -19.91 7.36
C GLY A 112 7.12 -19.49 6.36
N TYR A 113 7.25 -20.18 5.21
CA TYR A 113 8.25 -19.85 4.20
C TYR A 113 7.63 -19.51 2.85
N LYS A 114 8.27 -18.57 2.13
CA LYS A 114 7.83 -18.14 0.80
C LYS A 114 6.35 -17.73 0.79
N GLU A 115 5.61 -18.19 -0.19
CA GLU A 115 4.20 -17.91 -0.36
C GLU A 115 3.30 -18.68 0.62
N ASN A 116 3.85 -19.61 1.40
CA ASN A 116 3.08 -20.37 2.40
C ASN A 116 3.23 -19.74 3.81
N ALA A 117 2.50 -18.70 4.08
CA ALA A 117 2.48 -17.95 5.35
C ALA A 117 3.83 -17.31 5.75
N GLY A 118 4.76 -17.13 4.82
CA GLY A 118 5.93 -16.28 5.02
C GLY A 118 5.53 -14.79 5.01
N ILE A 119 6.43 -13.93 5.48
CA ILE A 119 6.34 -12.49 5.30
C ILE A 119 7.01 -12.18 3.98
N PHE A 120 6.23 -12.10 2.91
CA PHE A 120 6.75 -11.78 1.58
C PHE A 120 6.92 -10.27 1.46
N CYS A 121 8.18 -9.80 1.49
CA CYS A 121 8.46 -8.39 1.80
C CYS A 121 7.92 -7.41 0.76
N HIS A 122 7.86 -7.77 -0.53
CA HIS A 122 7.36 -6.83 -1.54
C HIS A 122 5.83 -6.63 -1.52
N ASN A 123 5.07 -7.53 -0.85
CA ASN A 123 3.63 -7.38 -0.69
C ASN A 123 3.27 -6.43 0.47
N ASN A 124 4.19 -6.25 1.42
CA ASN A 124 3.98 -5.38 2.59
C ASN A 124 3.74 -3.91 2.19
N PRO A 125 4.49 -3.31 1.26
CA PRO A 125 4.18 -1.99 0.73
C PRO A 125 2.77 -1.83 0.17
N TRP A 126 2.16 -2.86 -0.43
CA TRP A 126 0.80 -2.77 -0.95
C TRP A 126 -0.23 -2.51 0.15
N VAL A 127 -0.07 -3.18 1.30
CA VAL A 127 -0.93 -2.94 2.47
C VAL A 127 -0.64 -1.58 3.10
N SER A 128 0.65 -1.20 3.22
CA SER A 128 1.03 0.13 3.70
C SER A 128 0.41 1.24 2.84
N ILE A 129 0.46 1.11 1.52
CA ILE A 129 -0.20 2.04 0.59
C ILE A 129 -1.73 2.03 0.80
N ALA A 130 -2.33 0.86 0.95
CA ALA A 130 -3.77 0.75 1.22
C ALA A 130 -4.18 1.47 2.51
N GLU A 131 -3.36 1.39 3.56
CA GLU A 131 -3.60 2.16 4.79
C GLU A 131 -3.54 3.68 4.55
N THR A 132 -2.67 4.17 3.64
CA THR A 132 -2.65 5.60 3.27
C THR A 132 -3.90 6.05 2.52
N VAL A 133 -4.54 5.15 1.75
CA VAL A 133 -5.83 5.43 1.10
C VAL A 133 -6.91 5.70 2.14
N LEU A 134 -6.88 5.00 3.27
CA LEU A 134 -7.80 5.22 4.39
C LEU A 134 -7.35 6.32 5.36
N GLY A 135 -6.24 7.01 5.09
CA GLY A 135 -5.72 8.08 5.93
C GLY A 135 -5.06 7.61 7.23
N ARG A 136 -4.65 6.34 7.31
CA ARG A 136 -4.05 5.72 8.50
C ARG A 136 -2.52 5.76 8.44
N GLY A 137 -1.94 6.96 8.61
CA GLY A 137 -0.50 7.22 8.47
C GLY A 137 0.37 6.48 9.49
N ASP A 138 -0.05 6.42 10.75
CA ASP A 138 0.64 5.66 11.80
C ASP A 138 0.79 4.18 11.40
N ARG A 139 -0.29 3.57 10.91
CA ARG A 139 -0.28 2.16 10.51
C ARG A 139 0.53 1.91 9.24
N ALA A 140 0.41 2.79 8.25
CA ALA A 140 1.19 2.72 7.02
C ALA A 140 2.70 2.75 7.32
N PHE A 141 3.12 3.67 8.18
CA PHE A 141 4.53 3.82 8.56
C PHE A 141 5.02 2.66 9.46
N GLU A 142 4.16 2.13 10.33
CA GLU A 142 4.48 0.93 11.12
C GLU A 142 4.83 -0.25 10.21
N ILE A 143 4.03 -0.52 9.16
CA ILE A 143 4.29 -1.60 8.20
C ILE A 143 5.59 -1.32 7.42
N TYR A 144 5.80 -0.08 6.98
CA TYR A 144 7.02 0.33 6.29
C TYR A 144 8.27 0.02 7.11
N ARG A 145 8.27 0.35 8.40
CA ARG A 145 9.42 0.14 9.30
C ARG A 145 9.78 -1.32 9.49
N LYS A 146 8.80 -2.22 9.52
CA LYS A 146 9.02 -3.65 9.80
C LYS A 146 9.89 -4.36 8.75
N THR A 147 9.92 -3.86 7.52
CA THR A 147 10.69 -4.47 6.42
C THR A 147 11.82 -3.58 5.90
N CYS A 148 11.93 -2.35 6.38
CA CYS A 148 12.95 -1.41 5.92
C CYS A 148 14.30 -1.66 6.62
N PRO A 149 15.40 -1.88 5.89
CA PRO A 149 16.71 -2.20 6.47
C PRO A 149 17.18 -1.20 7.53
N ALA A 150 16.90 0.09 7.36
CA ALA A 150 17.28 1.13 8.32
C ALA A 150 16.65 0.98 9.72
N TYR A 151 15.63 0.14 9.88
CA TYR A 151 14.90 -0.04 11.14
C TYR A 151 15.02 -1.44 11.73
N ILE A 152 15.83 -2.31 11.14
CA ILE A 152 16.00 -3.72 11.58
C ILE A 152 17.38 -4.03 12.11
N GLU A 153 18.23 -3.03 12.31
CA GLU A 153 19.60 -3.21 12.81
C GLU A 153 19.62 -3.87 14.19
N ASP A 154 18.74 -3.47 15.09
CA ASP A 154 18.63 -4.02 16.46
C ASP A 154 18.27 -5.52 16.48
N ILE A 155 17.76 -6.07 15.39
CA ILE A 155 17.40 -7.47 15.24
C ILE A 155 18.27 -8.20 14.20
N SER A 156 19.42 -7.64 13.86
CA SER A 156 20.29 -8.17 12.81
C SER A 156 20.72 -9.63 13.02
N GLU A 157 20.91 -10.07 14.27
CA GLU A 157 21.23 -11.45 14.62
C GLU A 157 20.08 -12.43 14.32
N ILE A 158 18.85 -11.95 14.34
CA ILE A 158 17.66 -12.74 13.98
C ILE A 158 17.44 -12.67 12.48
N HIS A 159 17.53 -11.47 11.91
CA HIS A 159 17.25 -11.18 10.50
C HIS A 159 18.28 -11.83 9.56
N ARG A 160 19.55 -11.76 9.89
CA ARG A 160 20.67 -12.49 9.26
C ARG A 160 20.96 -12.19 7.78
N THR A 161 20.37 -11.21 7.17
CA THR A 161 20.77 -10.70 5.86
C THR A 161 21.60 -9.43 6.02
N GLU A 162 22.17 -8.94 4.92
CA GLU A 162 22.95 -7.70 4.95
C GLU A 162 22.10 -6.53 5.47
N PRO A 163 22.61 -5.70 6.40
CA PRO A 163 21.82 -4.71 7.13
C PRO A 163 21.34 -3.52 6.28
N TYR A 164 21.79 -3.45 5.03
CA TYR A 164 21.46 -2.38 4.07
C TYR A 164 20.65 -2.90 2.87
N VAL A 165 20.19 -4.16 2.89
CA VAL A 165 19.52 -4.81 1.76
C VAL A 165 18.12 -5.25 2.12
N TYR A 166 17.18 -5.01 1.20
CA TYR A 166 15.84 -5.59 1.30
C TYR A 166 15.87 -7.08 1.00
N SER A 167 15.20 -7.86 1.84
CA SER A 167 15.01 -9.29 1.64
C SER A 167 13.77 -9.58 0.80
N GLN A 168 13.73 -10.72 0.12
CA GLN A 168 12.54 -11.19 -0.55
C GLN A 168 11.47 -11.59 0.46
N MET A 169 11.87 -12.33 1.49
CA MET A 169 10.96 -12.80 2.53
C MET A 169 11.62 -12.83 3.91
N VAL A 170 10.79 -12.78 4.94
CA VAL A 170 11.15 -13.09 6.32
C VAL A 170 10.31 -14.28 6.75
N ALA A 171 10.91 -15.23 7.47
CA ALA A 171 10.23 -16.41 7.97
C ALA A 171 9.08 -16.02 8.89
N GLY A 172 7.88 -16.52 8.56
CA GLY A 172 6.63 -16.27 9.29
C GLY A 172 6.56 -17.03 10.63
N LYS A 173 5.47 -16.80 11.36
CA LYS A 173 5.30 -17.36 12.72
C LYS A 173 5.27 -18.90 12.78
N ASP A 174 4.91 -19.55 11.67
CA ASP A 174 4.83 -21.01 11.58
C ASP A 174 6.19 -21.64 11.19
N ALA A 175 7.19 -20.82 10.86
CA ALA A 175 8.53 -21.28 10.51
C ALA A 175 9.37 -21.59 11.76
N LYS A 176 10.26 -22.57 11.63
CA LYS A 176 11.24 -22.93 12.69
C LYS A 176 12.11 -21.75 13.13
N PHE A 177 12.50 -20.88 12.18
CA PHE A 177 13.36 -19.73 12.44
C PHE A 177 12.59 -18.43 12.19
N TYR A 178 11.51 -18.23 12.93
CA TYR A 178 10.67 -17.04 12.83
C TYR A 178 11.49 -15.72 12.91
N GLY A 179 11.35 -14.87 11.93
CA GLY A 179 12.07 -13.60 11.82
C GLY A 179 13.35 -13.66 10.98
N GLU A 180 13.83 -14.86 10.60
CA GLU A 180 15.01 -14.99 9.74
C GLU A 180 14.66 -14.62 8.29
N ALA A 181 15.38 -13.65 7.73
CA ALA A 181 15.19 -13.23 6.35
C ALA A 181 15.93 -14.15 5.37
N LYS A 182 15.41 -14.20 4.14
CA LYS A 182 15.95 -15.02 3.06
C LYS A 182 15.99 -14.25 1.73
N ASN A 183 16.88 -14.67 0.86
CA ASN A 183 17.00 -14.20 -0.51
C ASN A 183 17.11 -12.66 -0.59
N SER A 184 18.16 -12.12 0.04
CA SER A 184 18.56 -10.74 -0.15
C SER A 184 18.89 -10.46 -1.64
N TRP A 185 18.72 -9.24 -2.11
CA TRP A 185 18.94 -8.76 -3.48
C TRP A 185 17.91 -9.23 -4.52
N LEU A 186 17.37 -10.43 -4.41
CA LEU A 186 16.47 -11.04 -5.40
C LEU A 186 14.99 -10.69 -5.12
N THR A 187 14.66 -9.39 -5.13
CA THR A 187 13.33 -8.96 -4.74
C THR A 187 12.91 -7.63 -5.36
N GLY A 188 11.60 -7.46 -5.59
CA GLY A 188 10.98 -6.18 -5.91
C GLY A 188 10.72 -5.29 -4.69
N THR A 189 11.10 -5.71 -3.47
CA THR A 189 10.79 -4.99 -2.23
C THR A 189 11.33 -3.56 -2.24
N ALA A 190 12.58 -3.35 -2.66
CA ALA A 190 13.19 -2.03 -2.69
C ALA A 190 12.41 -1.03 -3.56
N ALA A 191 12.00 -1.45 -4.75
CA ALA A 191 11.24 -0.62 -5.68
C ALA A 191 9.85 -0.26 -5.10
N TRP A 192 9.12 -1.26 -4.60
CA TRP A 192 7.81 -1.04 -3.99
C TRP A 192 7.88 -0.21 -2.71
N THR A 193 8.90 -0.41 -1.89
CA THR A 193 9.09 0.38 -0.66
C THR A 193 9.46 1.83 -1.00
N PHE A 194 10.27 2.06 -2.06
CA PHE A 194 10.55 3.40 -2.54
C PHE A 194 9.28 4.11 -3.05
N VAL A 195 8.43 3.42 -3.80
CA VAL A 195 7.13 3.94 -4.23
C VAL A 195 6.25 4.26 -3.01
N ASN A 196 6.15 3.33 -2.06
CA ASN A 196 5.36 3.52 -0.85
C ASN A 196 5.77 4.76 -0.07
N ILE A 197 7.07 4.88 0.29
CA ILE A 197 7.52 6.02 1.10
C ILE A 197 7.43 7.34 0.34
N SER A 198 7.85 7.39 -0.92
CA SER A 198 7.94 8.65 -1.67
C SER A 198 6.59 9.12 -2.21
N GLN A 199 5.76 8.20 -2.72
CA GLN A 199 4.54 8.56 -3.43
C GLN A 199 3.28 8.50 -2.56
N TYR A 200 3.28 7.69 -1.50
CA TYR A 200 2.08 7.50 -0.68
C TYR A 200 2.24 8.00 0.76
N ILE A 201 3.31 7.65 1.46
CA ILE A 201 3.53 8.18 2.82
C ILE A 201 3.92 9.66 2.77
N LEU A 202 4.98 10.03 2.02
CA LEU A 202 5.33 11.42 1.79
C LEU A 202 4.40 12.11 0.76
N GLY A 203 3.64 11.33 0.01
CA GLY A 203 2.54 11.79 -0.82
C GLY A 203 2.92 12.58 -2.06
N VAL A 204 4.15 12.44 -2.59
CA VAL A 204 4.60 13.20 -3.76
C VAL A 204 4.71 12.29 -4.97
N TYR A 205 3.71 12.30 -5.85
CA TYR A 205 3.67 11.41 -7.00
C TYR A 205 3.29 12.10 -8.31
N PRO A 206 3.82 11.62 -9.44
CA PRO A 206 3.56 12.19 -10.76
C PRO A 206 2.13 11.87 -11.24
N THR A 207 1.48 12.85 -11.85
CA THR A 207 0.22 12.70 -12.57
C THR A 207 0.35 13.22 -14.00
N HIS A 208 -0.64 12.97 -14.85
CA HIS A 208 -0.67 13.56 -16.20
C HIS A 208 -0.78 15.09 -16.16
N GLN A 209 -1.47 15.64 -15.17
CA GLN A 209 -1.70 17.07 -15.00
C GLN A 209 -0.51 17.81 -14.36
N GLY A 210 0.28 17.11 -13.55
CA GLY A 210 1.38 17.70 -12.81
C GLY A 210 1.90 16.80 -11.68
N LEU A 211 2.44 17.41 -10.63
CA LEU A 211 2.92 16.72 -9.46
C LEU A 211 1.88 16.81 -8.33
N SER A 212 1.40 15.68 -7.87
CA SER A 212 0.49 15.61 -6.72
C SER A 212 1.26 15.67 -5.41
N VAL A 213 0.72 16.35 -4.39
CA VAL A 213 1.27 16.41 -3.03
C VAL A 213 0.15 16.17 -2.03
N ASP A 214 0.01 14.93 -1.57
CA ASP A 214 -1.03 14.48 -0.63
C ASP A 214 -0.45 13.51 0.44
N PRO A 215 0.32 14.02 1.41
CA PRO A 215 0.97 13.19 2.44
C PRO A 215 -0.02 12.42 3.31
N CYS A 216 0.38 11.19 3.67
CA CYS A 216 -0.25 10.42 4.73
C CYS A 216 0.84 9.91 5.68
N ILE A 217 1.15 10.70 6.70
CA ILE A 217 2.31 10.57 7.58
C ILE A 217 1.90 10.14 8.99
N PRO A 218 2.80 9.56 9.78
CA PRO A 218 2.47 9.24 11.18
C PRO A 218 2.29 10.51 12.02
N LYS A 219 1.46 10.41 13.05
CA LYS A 219 1.34 11.46 14.08
C LYS A 219 2.71 11.77 14.67
N GLY A 220 2.96 13.04 14.95
CA GLY A 220 4.23 13.48 15.51
C GLY A 220 5.39 13.57 14.50
N PHE A 221 5.16 13.31 13.21
CA PHE A 221 6.17 13.50 12.17
C PHE A 221 6.54 14.99 12.02
N GLY A 222 5.58 15.89 12.29
CA GLY A 222 5.77 17.33 12.26
C GLY A 222 5.87 17.93 10.87
N ASP A 223 6.48 19.13 10.83
CA ASP A 223 6.78 19.82 9.56
C ASP A 223 8.00 19.16 8.88
N PHE A 224 7.98 19.10 7.56
CA PHE A 224 9.11 18.59 6.78
C PHE A 224 9.21 19.25 5.40
N SER A 225 10.31 18.99 4.71
CA SER A 225 10.52 19.48 3.35
C SER A 225 10.99 18.37 2.41
N ILE A 226 10.62 18.49 1.14
CA ILE A 226 11.01 17.57 0.07
C ILE A 226 11.52 18.40 -1.11
N THR A 227 12.65 17.98 -1.68
CA THR A 227 13.06 18.46 -3.01
C THR A 227 12.84 17.32 -4.02
N ARG A 228 12.02 17.58 -5.03
CA ARG A 228 11.66 16.60 -6.06
C ARG A 228 11.94 17.12 -7.45
N LYS A 229 12.73 16.39 -8.23
CA LYS A 229 12.86 16.63 -9.67
C LYS A 229 11.73 15.89 -10.39
N PHE A 230 10.95 16.62 -11.18
CA PHE A 230 9.88 16.05 -11.99
C PHE A 230 9.79 16.78 -13.33
N ARG A 231 9.86 16.05 -14.44
CA ARG A 231 10.01 16.57 -15.80
C ARG A 231 11.22 17.53 -15.87
N GLU A 232 11.02 18.78 -16.28
CA GLU A 232 12.08 19.79 -16.42
C GLU A 232 12.30 20.60 -15.14
N GLY A 233 11.40 20.49 -14.13
CA GLY A 233 11.39 21.34 -12.95
C GLY A 233 11.89 20.69 -11.68
N ILE A 234 12.40 21.51 -10.77
CA ILE A 234 12.75 21.17 -9.38
C ILE A 234 11.67 21.78 -8.48
N TYR A 235 11.08 20.92 -7.64
CA TYR A 235 10.02 21.29 -6.72
C TYR A 235 10.56 21.32 -5.30
N HIS A 236 10.57 22.49 -4.66
CA HIS A 236 10.89 22.69 -3.25
C HIS A 236 9.59 22.73 -2.46
N ILE A 237 9.26 21.63 -1.82
CA ILE A 237 7.97 21.42 -1.17
C ILE A 237 8.16 21.51 0.34
N GLN A 238 7.46 22.43 0.99
CA GLN A 238 7.34 22.54 2.45
C GLN A 238 5.98 22.04 2.89
N VAL A 239 5.98 21.05 3.77
CA VAL A 239 4.78 20.51 4.40
C VAL A 239 4.68 21.06 5.81
N LYS A 240 3.61 21.78 6.11
CA LYS A 240 3.27 22.32 7.43
C LYS A 240 2.21 21.44 8.08
N ASN A 241 2.49 20.90 9.25
CA ASN A 241 1.58 20.05 10.01
C ASN A 241 1.41 20.53 11.44
N PRO A 242 0.85 21.74 11.67
CA PRO A 242 0.75 22.34 13.00
C PRO A 242 -0.16 21.57 13.96
N GLN A 243 -1.04 20.72 13.45
CA GLN A 243 -1.99 19.93 14.25
C GLN A 243 -1.57 18.48 14.40
N ASN A 244 -0.40 18.07 13.87
CA ASN A 244 0.08 16.69 13.92
C ASN A 244 -0.94 15.67 13.39
N VAL A 245 -1.62 16.00 12.30
CA VAL A 245 -2.57 15.10 11.65
C VAL A 245 -1.85 14.12 10.72
N GLU A 246 -2.50 12.99 10.46
CA GLU A 246 -1.94 11.97 9.56
C GLU A 246 -2.13 12.34 8.09
N LYS A 247 -3.25 12.97 7.74
CA LYS A 247 -3.63 13.30 6.36
C LYS A 247 -4.56 14.53 6.34
N GLY A 248 -4.64 15.18 5.19
CA GLY A 248 -5.61 16.25 4.93
C GLY A 248 -4.97 17.57 4.53
N VAL A 249 -4.72 17.74 3.22
CA VAL A 249 -4.26 19.00 2.64
C VAL A 249 -5.41 19.99 2.63
N VAL A 250 -5.30 21.07 3.40
CA VAL A 250 -6.32 22.14 3.48
C VAL A 250 -5.94 23.37 2.67
N SER A 251 -4.67 23.57 2.38
CA SER A 251 -4.21 24.66 1.51
C SER A 251 -2.91 24.30 0.81
N MET A 252 -2.77 24.80 -0.41
CA MET A 252 -1.54 24.75 -1.19
C MET A 252 -1.26 26.10 -1.83
N THR A 253 0.01 26.51 -1.80
CA THR A 253 0.50 27.64 -2.59
C THR A 253 1.67 27.20 -3.46
N VAL A 254 1.76 27.75 -4.67
CA VAL A 254 2.88 27.59 -5.60
C VAL A 254 3.41 28.97 -5.94
N ASP A 255 4.68 29.25 -5.63
CA ASP A 255 5.32 30.54 -5.77
C ASP A 255 4.50 31.69 -5.14
N GLY A 256 3.93 31.41 -3.96
CA GLY A 256 3.11 32.35 -3.19
C GLY A 256 1.67 32.53 -3.69
N LYS A 257 1.26 31.85 -4.77
CA LYS A 257 -0.12 31.89 -5.29
C LYS A 257 -0.90 30.68 -4.82
N ALA A 258 -2.13 30.87 -4.35
CA ALA A 258 -3.01 29.77 -3.96
C ALA A 258 -3.36 28.88 -5.15
N VAL A 259 -3.37 27.58 -4.92
CA VAL A 259 -3.77 26.55 -5.89
C VAL A 259 -4.82 25.67 -5.25
N ASP A 260 -5.92 25.42 -5.95
CA ASP A 260 -6.99 24.55 -5.48
C ASP A 260 -6.59 23.07 -5.60
N GLY A 261 -6.92 22.28 -4.56
CA GLY A 261 -6.61 20.88 -4.49
C GLY A 261 -5.15 20.61 -4.11
N HIS A 262 -4.61 19.47 -4.57
CA HIS A 262 -3.28 18.97 -4.19
C HIS A 262 -2.39 18.63 -5.41
N ILE A 263 -2.77 19.07 -6.62
CA ILE A 263 -1.97 18.88 -7.84
C ILE A 263 -1.34 20.20 -8.25
N ILE A 264 -0.01 20.22 -8.33
CA ILE A 264 0.76 21.34 -8.85
C ILE A 264 0.75 21.25 -10.37
N PRO A 265 0.11 22.17 -11.10
CA PRO A 265 0.07 22.13 -12.56
C PRO A 265 1.47 22.21 -13.16
N TYR A 266 1.73 21.40 -14.19
CA TYR A 266 2.97 21.49 -14.94
C TYR A 266 2.93 22.72 -15.89
N GLU A 267 3.97 23.54 -15.81
CA GLU A 267 4.18 24.67 -16.70
C GLU A 267 5.44 24.42 -17.54
N LYS A 268 5.28 24.38 -18.89
CA LYS A 268 6.41 24.14 -19.80
C LYS A 268 7.46 25.26 -19.68
N GLY A 269 8.73 24.88 -19.52
CA GLY A 269 9.86 25.81 -19.42
C GLY A 269 10.06 26.43 -18.03
N LYS A 270 9.27 26.04 -17.04
CA LYS A 270 9.47 26.44 -15.65
C LYS A 270 10.40 25.46 -14.95
N GLU A 271 11.54 25.99 -14.47
CA GLU A 271 12.62 25.19 -13.90
C GLU A 271 12.51 25.00 -12.37
N GLU A 272 11.85 25.94 -11.67
CA GLU A 272 11.72 25.90 -10.21
C GLU A 272 10.29 26.19 -9.74
N TYR A 273 9.88 25.48 -8.69
CA TYR A 273 8.59 25.61 -8.04
C TYR A 273 8.80 25.64 -6.52
N ASN A 274 8.34 26.71 -5.87
CA ASN A 274 8.31 26.80 -4.41
C ASN A 274 6.89 26.52 -3.92
N VAL A 275 6.73 25.37 -3.25
CA VAL A 275 5.42 24.83 -2.85
C VAL A 275 5.32 24.83 -1.34
N VAL A 276 4.22 25.34 -0.81
CA VAL A 276 3.89 25.21 0.62
C VAL A 276 2.51 24.60 0.72
N ILE A 277 2.40 23.51 1.48
CA ILE A 277 1.13 22.88 1.82
C ILE A 277 0.91 22.88 3.33
N THR A 278 -0.34 22.96 3.75
CA THR A 278 -0.72 22.84 5.15
C THR A 278 -1.67 21.66 5.33
N LEU A 279 -1.33 20.81 6.31
CA LEU A 279 -2.19 19.72 6.76
C LEU A 279 -3.03 20.17 7.95
N SER A 280 -4.29 19.77 7.97
CA SER A 280 -5.20 20.00 9.08
C SER A 280 -6.30 18.94 9.09
N LEU A 281 -7.02 18.82 10.20
CA LEU A 281 -8.25 18.05 10.26
C LEU A 281 -9.26 18.67 9.30
N ILE A 282 -9.48 18.00 8.18
CA ILE A 282 -10.64 18.29 7.35
C ILE A 282 -11.80 17.58 8.04
N HIS A 283 -12.92 18.28 8.30
CA HIS A 283 -14.18 17.58 8.47
C HIS A 283 -14.46 16.88 7.15
N ILE A 284 -14.19 15.56 7.12
CA ILE A 284 -14.39 14.72 5.94
C ILE A 284 -15.91 14.65 5.72
N SER A 285 -16.43 15.61 4.97
CA SER A 285 -17.83 15.58 4.52
C SER A 285 -18.01 14.72 3.25
N GLU A 286 -16.93 14.34 2.56
CA GLU A 286 -16.96 13.34 1.47
C GLU A 286 -15.58 12.69 1.28
N PRO A 287 -15.51 11.37 0.99
CA PRO A 287 -14.27 10.77 0.53
C PRO A 287 -13.85 11.46 -0.76
N THR A 288 -12.69 12.09 -0.75
CA THR A 288 -12.10 12.70 -1.93
C THR A 288 -12.15 11.67 -3.06
N ARG A 289 -12.81 12.01 -4.16
CA ARG A 289 -12.87 11.18 -5.36
C ARG A 289 -11.44 10.76 -5.68
N LEU A 290 -11.14 9.48 -5.54
CA LEU A 290 -10.06 8.88 -6.25
C LEU A 290 -10.27 9.26 -7.71
N ALA A 291 -9.42 10.13 -8.25
CA ALA A 291 -9.32 10.33 -9.67
C ALA A 291 -8.76 9.01 -10.22
N LEU A 292 -9.66 8.06 -10.41
CA LEU A 292 -9.39 6.87 -11.19
C LEU A 292 -9.06 7.33 -12.60
N ILE A 293 -7.90 6.93 -13.02
CA ILE A 293 -7.20 6.99 -14.31
C ILE A 293 -8.13 7.26 -15.50
#